data_e6c03e5bb1ee7ebf42c3bca564494ef0
#
_entry.id   e6c03e5bb1ee7ebf42c3bca564494ef0
#
_cell.length_a   1.000
_cell.length_b   1.000
_cell.length_c   1.000
_cell.angle_alpha   90.00
_cell.angle_beta   90.00
_cell.angle_gamma   90.00
#
_symmetry.space_group_name_H-M   'P 1'
#
loop_
_entity.id
_entity.type
_entity.pdbx_description
1 polymer ?
#
loop_
_entity_poly.entity_id
_entity_poly.type
_entity_poly.pdbx_seq_one_letter_code
_entity_poly.pdbx_strand_id
1 'polypeptide(L)'
;MIKIGLKPAMATSLADGDNPVEQLDTIIDFAKAARDEGFHSIWAGQHYFGGNRVRWEVVPLLARLIPEIKDMVVGTCIMLLPLHHPVLVAEQVAILDILAAGKFVFGVGLGYREREFDGFGVPKRERAARFEEALSIIRLLWTQEGAPFVGKHFQFKSLRTPTRPLQKPSPPIWIAAHGDKAVRRAARLGNSLMMNPHASIATLERQLEIYRDALKQEAKPFPEELSIRKDIYIANTREQAWAEAEREVPSLVQGLTTENQYAELPDSDRTGAEQELKPFIRSRYIVGNPADCLEQIKQHQERLRTNHFIFRIACPGGNREAMMGKIKLIGREVIGQFES
;
A
#
# COMPACT_ATOMS: atom_id res chain seq x y z
N MET A 1 14.08 -13.98 3.92
CA MET A 1 14.22 -12.84 4.88
C MET A 1 12.91 -12.04 4.89
N ILE A 2 12.43 -11.65 6.07
CA ILE A 2 11.26 -10.76 6.22
C ILE A 2 11.70 -9.31 6.06
N LYS A 3 10.96 -8.56 5.25
CA LYS A 3 11.16 -7.12 5.02
C LYS A 3 10.03 -6.33 5.67
N ILE A 4 10.37 -5.30 6.42
CA ILE A 4 9.39 -4.44 7.09
C ILE A 4 9.50 -3.03 6.54
N GLY A 5 8.38 -2.53 6.03
CA GLY A 5 8.25 -1.17 5.52
C GLY A 5 7.32 -0.34 6.38
N LEU A 6 7.54 0.97 6.39
CA LEU A 6 6.67 1.95 7.02
C LEU A 6 5.78 2.63 5.97
N LYS A 7 4.49 2.69 6.24
CA LYS A 7 3.56 3.62 5.59
C LYS A 7 3.11 4.63 6.64
N PRO A 8 3.74 5.81 6.71
CA PRO A 8 3.35 6.82 7.69
C PRO A 8 1.91 7.27 7.47
N ALA A 9 1.27 7.78 8.50
CA ALA A 9 -0.06 8.36 8.37
C ALA A 9 0.00 9.57 7.43
N MET A 10 -0.76 9.50 6.33
CA MET A 10 -0.69 10.46 5.21
C MET A 10 -1.85 11.44 5.21
N ALA A 11 -2.61 11.49 6.28
CA ALA A 11 -3.74 12.39 6.39
C ALA A 11 -3.69 13.09 7.74
N THR A 12 -3.71 14.39 7.67
CA THR A 12 -3.72 15.26 8.83
C THR A 12 -4.96 16.12 8.79
N SER A 13 -5.60 16.33 9.93
CA SER A 13 -6.78 17.19 10.05
C SER A 13 -6.33 18.65 9.97
N LEU A 14 -7.04 19.47 9.18
CA LEU A 14 -6.89 20.92 9.22
C LEU A 14 -7.90 21.57 10.20
N ALA A 15 -8.74 20.77 10.87
CA ALA A 15 -9.86 21.28 11.64
C ALA A 15 -9.43 22.07 12.89
N ASP A 16 -8.19 21.89 13.37
CA ASP A 16 -7.72 22.41 14.65
C ASP A 16 -6.53 23.38 14.52
N GLY A 17 -6.38 24.04 13.35
CA GLY A 17 -5.30 25.00 13.14
C GLY A 17 -3.93 24.35 12.89
N ASP A 18 -3.88 23.08 12.57
CA ASP A 18 -2.66 22.37 12.24
C ASP A 18 -1.94 23.01 11.04
N ASN A 19 -0.64 23.22 11.17
CA ASN A 19 0.21 23.73 10.11
C ASN A 19 0.64 22.58 9.16
N PRO A 20 0.25 22.60 7.86
CA PRO A 20 0.67 21.55 6.91
C PRO A 20 2.19 21.42 6.78
N VAL A 21 2.96 22.49 6.96
CA VAL A 21 4.43 22.45 6.90
C VAL A 21 4.99 21.62 8.05
N GLU A 22 4.53 21.85 9.27
CA GLU A 22 4.94 21.07 10.46
C GLU A 22 4.55 19.59 10.33
N GLN A 23 3.43 19.32 9.66
CA GLN A 23 3.00 17.96 9.38
C GLN A 23 3.94 17.28 8.38
N LEU A 24 4.38 17.98 7.33
CA LEU A 24 5.39 17.47 6.41
C LEU A 24 6.70 17.17 7.13
N ASP A 25 7.16 18.08 7.99
CA ASP A 25 8.37 17.88 8.79
C ASP A 25 8.22 16.64 9.70
N THR A 26 7.05 16.45 10.29
CA THR A 26 6.75 15.25 11.09
C THR A 26 6.81 13.95 10.27
N ILE A 27 6.28 13.96 9.04
CA ILE A 27 6.36 12.80 8.13
C ILE A 27 7.82 12.52 7.76
N ILE A 28 8.61 13.56 7.51
CA ILE A 28 10.04 13.45 7.22
C ILE A 28 10.79 12.83 8.40
N ASP A 29 10.50 13.29 9.61
CA ASP A 29 11.13 12.75 10.82
C ASP A 29 10.78 11.27 11.06
N PHE A 30 9.54 10.87 10.78
CA PHE A 30 9.15 9.46 10.84
C PHE A 30 9.90 8.62 9.79
N ALA A 31 10.08 9.17 8.59
CA ALA A 31 10.84 8.50 7.53
C ALA A 31 12.33 8.33 7.91
N LYS A 32 12.94 9.38 8.48
CA LYS A 32 14.32 9.32 9.00
C LYS A 32 14.45 8.30 10.13
N ALA A 33 13.52 8.33 11.09
CA ALA A 33 13.53 7.37 12.19
C ALA A 33 13.37 5.92 11.69
N ALA A 34 12.48 5.68 10.73
CA ALA A 34 12.34 4.37 10.12
C ALA A 34 13.65 3.89 9.45
N ARG A 35 14.33 4.77 8.72
CA ARG A 35 15.66 4.49 8.15
C ARG A 35 16.66 4.10 9.23
N ASP A 36 16.73 4.89 10.29
CA ASP A 36 17.74 4.72 11.36
C ASP A 36 17.46 3.48 12.22
N GLU A 37 16.21 3.04 12.27
CA GLU A 37 15.76 1.84 13.00
C GLU A 37 15.65 0.58 12.08
N GLY A 38 16.24 0.60 10.88
CA GLY A 38 16.38 -0.59 10.02
C GLY A 38 15.14 -0.98 9.22
N PHE A 39 14.16 -0.10 9.05
CA PHE A 39 13.05 -0.39 8.13
C PHE A 39 13.56 -0.52 6.69
N HIS A 40 13.13 -1.56 6.00
CA HIS A 40 13.53 -1.85 4.63
C HIS A 40 12.99 -0.85 3.60
N SER A 41 11.77 -0.34 3.82
CA SER A 41 11.07 0.44 2.80
C SER A 41 10.13 1.50 3.37
N ILE A 42 9.87 2.54 2.55
CA ILE A 42 8.92 3.61 2.82
C ILE A 42 7.81 3.63 1.76
N TRP A 43 6.57 3.83 2.18
CA TRP A 43 5.41 3.71 1.31
C TRP A 43 4.46 4.89 1.46
N ALA A 44 3.94 5.39 0.34
CA ALA A 44 2.90 6.40 0.32
C ALA A 44 1.67 5.92 -0.46
N GLY A 45 0.49 6.30 -0.02
CA GLY A 45 -0.76 5.95 -0.69
C GLY A 45 -1.53 7.18 -1.12
N GLN A 46 -2.38 7.01 -2.12
CA GLN A 46 -3.12 8.10 -2.74
C GLN A 46 -4.59 8.05 -2.36
N HIS A 47 -5.12 9.20 -1.98
CA HIS A 47 -6.54 9.46 -1.84
C HIS A 47 -6.80 10.94 -2.09
N TYR A 48 -7.98 11.24 -2.63
CA TYR A 48 -8.43 12.59 -2.93
C TYR A 48 -9.68 12.96 -2.15
N PHE A 49 -10.02 14.23 -2.16
CA PHE A 49 -11.26 14.77 -1.55
C PHE A 49 -11.45 14.33 -0.09
N GLY A 50 -10.42 14.56 0.72
CA GLY A 50 -10.36 14.12 2.13
C GLY A 50 -11.26 14.89 3.10
N GLY A 51 -12.14 15.78 2.63
CA GLY A 51 -12.90 16.70 3.47
C GLY A 51 -11.98 17.73 4.13
N ASN A 52 -11.96 17.76 5.46
CA ASN A 52 -11.11 18.66 6.25
C ASN A 52 -9.69 18.09 6.50
N ARG A 53 -9.26 17.08 5.75
CA ARG A 53 -7.93 16.46 5.91
C ARG A 53 -7.05 16.77 4.70
N VAL A 54 -5.84 17.24 4.94
CA VAL A 54 -4.80 17.27 3.90
C VAL A 54 -4.50 15.85 3.47
N ARG A 55 -4.52 15.63 2.17
CA ARG A 55 -4.08 14.39 1.54
C ARG A 55 -2.82 14.68 0.73
N TRP A 56 -1.69 14.23 1.24
CA TRP A 56 -0.42 14.38 0.53
C TRP A 56 -0.47 13.59 -0.76
N GLU A 57 -0.28 14.27 -1.88
CA GLU A 57 -0.19 13.60 -3.17
C GLU A 57 1.09 12.75 -3.21
N VAL A 58 0.97 11.53 -3.77
CA VAL A 58 1.97 10.48 -3.60
C VAL A 58 3.30 10.80 -4.27
N VAL A 59 3.27 11.38 -5.48
CA VAL A 59 4.50 11.65 -6.27
C VAL A 59 5.34 12.77 -5.64
N PRO A 60 4.80 13.98 -5.36
CA PRO A 60 5.56 15.03 -4.69
C PRO A 60 6.08 14.62 -3.32
N LEU A 61 5.26 13.90 -2.54
CA LEU A 61 5.68 13.46 -1.23
C LEU A 61 6.85 12.47 -1.29
N LEU A 62 6.76 11.43 -2.12
CA LEU A 62 7.86 10.47 -2.26
C LEU A 62 9.14 11.13 -2.79
N ALA A 63 9.02 12.03 -3.77
CA ALA A 63 10.16 12.80 -4.25
C ALA A 63 10.83 13.62 -3.13
N ARG A 64 10.03 14.20 -2.20
CA ARG A 64 10.54 14.92 -1.02
C ARG A 64 11.18 13.99 0.01
N LEU A 65 10.67 12.76 0.18
CA LEU A 65 11.19 11.81 1.16
C LEU A 65 12.46 11.11 0.71
N ILE A 66 12.63 10.83 -0.58
CA ILE A 66 13.77 10.08 -1.12
C ILE A 66 15.12 10.58 -0.63
N PRO A 67 15.43 11.89 -0.63
CA PRO A 67 16.72 12.38 -0.13
C PRO A 67 17.00 12.07 1.34
N GLU A 68 15.97 11.86 2.14
CA GLU A 68 16.07 11.67 3.59
C GLU A 68 16.26 10.19 3.99
N ILE A 69 15.90 9.25 3.11
CA ILE A 69 15.80 7.83 3.45
C ILE A 69 16.91 6.95 2.87
N LYS A 70 17.87 7.57 2.17
CA LYS A 70 19.06 6.90 1.61
C LYS A 70 18.72 5.65 0.78
N ASP A 71 19.13 4.49 1.30
CA ASP A 71 19.10 3.21 0.59
C ASP A 71 17.79 2.41 0.74
N MET A 72 16.81 2.95 1.42
CA MET A 72 15.51 2.27 1.56
C MET A 72 14.80 2.13 0.21
N VAL A 73 14.04 1.06 0.07
CA VAL A 73 13.10 0.92 -1.05
C VAL A 73 11.95 1.92 -0.87
N VAL A 74 11.54 2.55 -1.96
CA VAL A 74 10.42 3.50 -2.01
C VAL A 74 9.28 2.88 -2.80
N GLY A 75 8.04 3.05 -2.36
CA GLY A 75 6.92 2.53 -3.13
C GLY A 75 5.61 3.27 -2.95
N THR A 76 4.74 3.10 -3.93
CA THR A 76 3.35 3.53 -3.81
C THR A 76 2.49 2.41 -3.22
N CYS A 77 1.69 2.72 -2.19
CA CYS A 77 0.75 1.77 -1.57
C CYS A 77 -0.60 2.44 -1.30
N ILE A 78 -1.32 2.70 -2.34
CA ILE A 78 -1.18 2.49 -3.77
C ILE A 78 -1.45 3.78 -4.54
N MET A 79 -1.02 3.86 -5.81
CA MET A 79 -1.51 4.86 -6.75
C MET A 79 -2.84 4.39 -7.37
N LEU A 80 -3.83 5.29 -7.45
CA LEU A 80 -5.16 5.02 -8.02
C LEU A 80 -5.12 5.19 -9.53
N LEU A 81 -4.50 4.24 -10.23
CA LEU A 81 -4.13 4.36 -11.64
C LEU A 81 -5.28 4.77 -12.59
N PRO A 82 -6.54 4.29 -12.43
CA PRO A 82 -7.62 4.68 -13.34
C PRO A 82 -7.98 6.16 -13.34
N LEU A 83 -7.58 6.91 -12.31
CA LEU A 83 -7.85 8.35 -12.19
C LEU A 83 -6.82 9.22 -12.91
N HIS A 84 -5.75 8.62 -13.44
CA HIS A 84 -4.63 9.34 -14.00
C HIS A 84 -4.47 9.10 -15.50
N HIS A 85 -3.86 10.07 -16.18
CA HIS A 85 -3.44 9.89 -17.56
C HIS A 85 -2.17 9.03 -17.61
N PRO A 86 -2.13 7.90 -18.35
CA PRO A 86 -1.04 6.93 -18.30
C PRO A 86 0.32 7.48 -18.73
N VAL A 87 0.35 8.44 -19.67
CA VAL A 87 1.60 9.08 -20.11
C VAL A 87 2.23 9.87 -18.95
N LEU A 88 1.42 10.66 -18.22
CA LEU A 88 1.91 11.41 -17.06
C LEU A 88 2.45 10.47 -15.99
N VAL A 89 1.73 9.39 -15.71
CA VAL A 89 2.18 8.38 -14.70
C VAL A 89 3.48 7.71 -15.15
N ALA A 90 3.61 7.34 -16.43
CA ALA A 90 4.84 6.72 -16.92
C ALA A 90 6.07 7.62 -16.70
N GLU A 91 5.95 8.92 -16.97
CA GLU A 91 7.02 9.89 -16.74
C GLU A 91 7.32 10.10 -15.25
N GLN A 92 6.28 10.30 -14.44
CA GLN A 92 6.43 10.50 -12.99
C GLN A 92 7.09 9.31 -12.30
N VAL A 93 6.66 8.10 -12.65
CA VAL A 93 7.20 6.86 -12.07
C VAL A 93 8.65 6.62 -12.51
N ALA A 94 8.97 6.90 -13.78
CA ALA A 94 10.35 6.82 -14.26
C ALA A 94 11.26 7.80 -13.50
N ILE A 95 10.79 9.03 -13.23
CA ILE A 95 11.53 10.02 -12.45
C ILE A 95 11.68 9.55 -10.99
N LEU A 96 10.62 9.02 -10.37
CA LEU A 96 10.74 8.48 -9.00
C LEU A 96 11.74 7.33 -8.92
N ASP A 97 11.78 6.46 -9.92
CA ASP A 97 12.74 5.37 -10.00
C ASP A 97 14.19 5.89 -10.13
N ILE A 98 14.40 6.94 -10.93
CA ILE A 98 15.69 7.62 -11.05
C ILE A 98 16.09 8.27 -9.71
N LEU A 99 15.19 9.02 -9.07
CA LEU A 99 15.44 9.66 -7.78
C LEU A 99 15.76 8.63 -6.69
N ALA A 100 15.10 7.48 -6.71
CA ALA A 100 15.32 6.36 -5.79
C ALA A 100 16.51 5.46 -6.19
N ALA A 101 17.30 5.87 -7.18
CA ALA A 101 18.45 5.10 -7.69
C ALA A 101 18.11 3.63 -8.03
N GLY A 102 16.94 3.39 -8.63
CA GLY A 102 16.44 2.06 -8.99
C GLY A 102 15.87 1.25 -7.82
N LYS A 103 15.55 1.89 -6.71
CA LYS A 103 14.93 1.24 -5.53
C LYS A 103 13.45 1.64 -5.39
N PHE A 104 12.73 1.65 -6.48
CA PHE A 104 11.32 2.04 -6.51
C PHE A 104 10.42 0.85 -6.85
N VAL A 105 9.27 0.76 -6.18
CA VAL A 105 8.20 -0.21 -6.47
C VAL A 105 6.91 0.55 -6.82
N PHE A 106 6.37 0.23 -8.00
CA PHE A 106 5.14 0.83 -8.49
C PHE A 106 3.92 0.04 -8.00
N GLY A 107 3.40 0.37 -6.83
CA GLY A 107 2.19 -0.21 -6.27
C GLY A 107 0.94 0.50 -6.79
N VAL A 108 0.03 -0.24 -7.43
CA VAL A 108 -1.15 0.30 -8.10
C VAL A 108 -2.43 -0.43 -7.72
N GLY A 109 -3.56 0.25 -7.86
CA GLY A 109 -4.87 -0.35 -7.64
C GLY A 109 -5.99 0.41 -8.35
N LEU A 110 -7.20 -0.18 -8.31
CA LEU A 110 -8.36 0.34 -9.02
C LEU A 110 -8.99 1.58 -8.37
N GLY A 111 -8.86 1.73 -7.05
CA GLY A 111 -9.71 2.66 -6.32
C GLY A 111 -11.12 2.12 -6.06
N TYR A 112 -11.79 2.66 -5.05
CA TYR A 112 -13.12 2.20 -4.62
C TYR A 112 -14.08 3.34 -4.26
N ARG A 113 -13.59 4.54 -3.95
CA ARG A 113 -14.40 5.67 -3.50
C ARG A 113 -15.09 6.35 -4.67
N GLU A 114 -16.44 6.37 -4.66
CA GLU A 114 -17.25 7.01 -5.71
C GLU A 114 -16.85 8.46 -5.93
N ARG A 115 -16.74 9.24 -4.84
CA ARG A 115 -16.39 10.66 -4.89
C ARG A 115 -15.05 10.96 -5.59
N GLU A 116 -14.09 10.01 -5.54
CA GLU A 116 -12.82 10.18 -6.24
C GLU A 116 -13.01 10.05 -7.76
N PHE A 117 -13.81 9.09 -8.18
CA PHE A 117 -14.15 8.92 -9.59
C PHE A 117 -14.98 10.09 -10.13
N ASP A 118 -15.98 10.53 -9.39
CA ASP A 118 -16.82 11.68 -9.76
C ASP A 118 -16.00 12.95 -9.88
N GLY A 119 -15.13 13.22 -8.91
CA GLY A 119 -14.27 14.40 -8.90
C GLY A 119 -13.26 14.45 -10.04
N PHE A 120 -12.81 13.29 -10.54
CA PHE A 120 -11.92 13.19 -11.71
C PHE A 120 -12.69 13.02 -13.04
N GLY A 121 -14.02 12.98 -13.01
CA GLY A 121 -14.84 12.77 -14.21
C GLY A 121 -14.64 11.40 -14.86
N VAL A 122 -14.24 10.40 -14.11
CA VAL A 122 -13.99 9.03 -14.59
C VAL A 122 -15.14 8.13 -14.14
N PRO A 123 -15.88 7.49 -15.05
CA PRO A 123 -16.92 6.54 -14.66
C PRO A 123 -16.33 5.34 -13.91
N LYS A 124 -16.71 5.13 -12.65
CA LYS A 124 -16.17 4.06 -11.80
C LYS A 124 -16.34 2.67 -12.42
N ARG A 125 -17.40 2.42 -13.20
CA ARG A 125 -17.62 1.16 -13.93
C ARG A 125 -16.51 0.86 -14.96
N GLU A 126 -15.77 1.87 -15.41
CA GLU A 126 -14.69 1.74 -16.41
C GLU A 126 -13.32 1.49 -15.76
N ARG A 127 -13.22 1.59 -14.43
CA ARG A 127 -11.94 1.57 -13.70
C ARG A 127 -11.03 0.39 -14.05
N ALA A 128 -11.61 -0.81 -14.25
CA ALA A 128 -10.83 -2.00 -14.56
C ALA A 128 -10.24 -1.95 -15.98
N ALA A 129 -11.03 -1.54 -16.98
CA ALA A 129 -10.57 -1.42 -18.36
C ALA A 129 -9.53 -0.30 -18.50
N ARG A 130 -9.78 0.87 -17.89
CA ARG A 130 -8.82 1.99 -17.87
C ARG A 130 -7.50 1.61 -17.19
N PHE A 131 -7.56 0.84 -16.11
CA PHE A 131 -6.39 0.32 -15.42
C PHE A 131 -5.54 -0.58 -16.32
N GLU A 132 -6.17 -1.52 -17.04
CA GLU A 132 -5.49 -2.46 -17.91
C GLU A 132 -4.85 -1.76 -19.12
N GLU A 133 -5.58 -0.84 -19.76
CA GLU A 133 -5.03 -0.01 -20.83
C GLU A 133 -3.88 0.89 -20.34
N ALA A 134 -4.06 1.53 -19.19
CA ALA A 134 -3.02 2.38 -18.60
C ALA A 134 -1.72 1.62 -18.32
N LEU A 135 -1.79 0.43 -17.73
CA LEU A 135 -0.60 -0.40 -17.51
C LEU A 135 0.08 -0.80 -18.81
N SER A 136 -0.70 -1.13 -19.84
CA SER A 136 -0.16 -1.48 -21.16
C SER A 136 0.59 -0.29 -21.79
N ILE A 137 0.02 0.90 -21.71
CA ILE A 137 0.64 2.14 -22.20
C ILE A 137 1.92 2.47 -21.44
N ILE A 138 1.88 2.39 -20.12
CA ILE A 138 3.03 2.67 -19.25
C ILE A 138 4.20 1.72 -19.60
N ARG A 139 3.93 0.43 -19.73
CA ARG A 139 4.96 -0.53 -20.15
C ARG A 139 5.50 -0.24 -21.54
N LEU A 140 4.62 0.06 -22.47
CA LEU A 140 5.00 0.44 -23.84
C LEU A 140 5.97 1.61 -23.83
N LEU A 141 5.65 2.69 -23.08
CA LEU A 141 6.48 3.88 -22.97
C LEU A 141 7.85 3.59 -22.34
N TRP A 142 7.93 2.65 -21.41
CA TRP A 142 9.20 2.28 -20.77
C TRP A 142 10.10 1.38 -21.61
N THR A 143 9.52 0.59 -22.53
CA THR A 143 10.24 -0.49 -23.24
C THR A 143 10.39 -0.26 -24.74
N GLN A 144 9.54 0.54 -25.35
CA GLN A 144 9.52 0.75 -26.81
C GLN A 144 9.60 2.23 -27.16
N GLU A 145 10.00 2.52 -28.40
CA GLU A 145 10.02 3.88 -28.95
C GLU A 145 9.01 4.03 -30.08
N GLY A 146 8.25 5.12 -30.02
CA GLY A 146 7.38 5.52 -31.13
C GLY A 146 6.22 4.56 -31.42
N ALA A 147 5.84 3.72 -30.47
CA ALA A 147 4.78 2.75 -30.68
C ALA A 147 3.38 3.40 -30.69
N PRO A 148 2.48 3.03 -31.61
CA PRO A 148 1.10 3.40 -31.55
C PRO A 148 0.37 2.62 -30.47
N PHE A 149 -0.71 3.20 -29.94
CA PHE A 149 -1.63 2.50 -29.04
C PHE A 149 -3.07 2.81 -29.42
N VAL A 150 -3.89 1.79 -29.59
CA VAL A 150 -5.33 1.91 -29.89
C VAL A 150 -6.09 1.08 -28.86
N GLY A 151 -6.69 1.77 -27.90
CA GLY A 151 -7.57 1.18 -26.90
C GLY A 151 -8.95 1.83 -26.93
N LYS A 152 -9.78 1.44 -25.98
CA LYS A 152 -11.12 2.00 -25.81
C LYS A 152 -11.08 3.39 -25.15
N HIS A 153 -10.16 3.58 -24.20
CA HIS A 153 -10.08 4.78 -23.38
C HIS A 153 -8.93 5.70 -23.78
N PHE A 154 -7.90 5.15 -24.40
CA PHE A 154 -6.72 5.89 -24.82
C PHE A 154 -6.33 5.51 -26.26
N GLN A 155 -5.97 6.53 -27.06
CA GLN A 155 -5.52 6.32 -28.42
C GLN A 155 -4.37 7.28 -28.75
N PHE A 156 -3.28 6.72 -29.30
CA PHE A 156 -2.10 7.48 -29.67
C PHE A 156 -1.56 6.98 -31.01
N LYS A 157 -1.21 7.89 -31.91
CA LYS A 157 -0.60 7.54 -33.22
C LYS A 157 0.86 7.09 -33.04
N SER A 158 1.57 7.76 -32.13
CA SER A 158 2.95 7.45 -31.77
C SER A 158 3.23 8.03 -30.39
N LEU A 159 3.80 7.23 -29.51
CA LEU A 159 4.22 7.66 -28.17
C LEU A 159 5.73 7.51 -28.06
N ARG A 160 6.39 8.61 -27.75
CA ARG A 160 7.82 8.64 -27.48
C ARG A 160 8.09 9.50 -26.26
N THR A 161 8.78 8.94 -25.28
CA THR A 161 9.35 9.69 -24.17
C THR A 161 10.81 9.29 -23.98
N PRO A 162 11.73 10.25 -23.79
CA PRO A 162 13.11 9.96 -23.42
C PRO A 162 13.23 9.53 -21.96
N THR A 163 12.24 9.85 -21.13
CA THR A 163 12.25 9.55 -19.68
C THR A 163 11.97 8.06 -19.47
N ARG A 164 13.00 7.35 -19.06
CA ARG A 164 12.92 5.90 -18.79
C ARG A 164 13.38 5.58 -17.38
N PRO A 165 12.77 4.56 -16.74
CA PRO A 165 13.26 4.13 -15.44
C PRO A 165 14.66 3.52 -15.51
N LEU A 166 15.41 3.57 -14.41
CA LEU A 166 16.69 2.90 -14.26
C LEU A 166 16.53 1.38 -14.24
N GLN A 167 15.53 0.88 -13.55
CA GLN A 167 15.25 -0.56 -13.47
C GLN A 167 14.85 -1.12 -14.83
N LYS A 168 15.35 -2.32 -15.17
CA LYS A 168 15.07 -2.99 -16.44
C LYS A 168 14.38 -4.33 -16.20
N PRO A 169 13.35 -4.66 -16.99
CA PRO A 169 12.75 -3.83 -18.05
C PRO A 169 11.94 -2.63 -17.52
N SER A 170 11.58 -2.62 -16.24
CA SER A 170 10.81 -1.57 -15.56
C SER A 170 10.87 -1.73 -14.03
N PRO A 171 10.49 -0.74 -13.24
CA PRO A 171 10.20 -0.94 -11.83
C PRO A 171 9.20 -2.05 -11.61
N PRO A 172 9.31 -2.85 -10.53
CA PRO A 172 8.32 -3.88 -10.21
C PRO A 172 6.94 -3.28 -10.03
N ILE A 173 5.95 -3.84 -10.72
CA ILE A 173 4.54 -3.42 -10.61
C ILE A 173 3.83 -4.35 -9.65
N TRP A 174 3.45 -3.84 -8.48
CA TRP A 174 2.67 -4.57 -7.49
C TRP A 174 1.21 -4.14 -7.55
N ILE A 175 0.29 -5.09 -7.70
CA ILE A 175 -1.12 -4.79 -7.88
C ILE A 175 -1.91 -5.13 -6.62
N ALA A 176 -2.56 -4.13 -6.04
CA ALA A 176 -3.46 -4.34 -4.91
C ALA A 176 -4.79 -4.94 -5.38
N ALA A 177 -5.25 -5.97 -4.66
CA ALA A 177 -6.48 -6.67 -4.98
C ALA A 177 -7.32 -6.92 -3.73
N HIS A 178 -8.65 -6.67 -3.85
CA HIS A 178 -9.62 -6.95 -2.80
C HIS A 178 -10.46 -8.19 -3.09
N GLY A 179 -11.02 -8.30 -4.28
CA GLY A 179 -11.85 -9.44 -4.68
C GLY A 179 -11.13 -10.39 -5.65
N ASP A 180 -11.71 -11.56 -5.87
CA ASP A 180 -11.12 -12.65 -6.66
C ASP A 180 -10.76 -12.27 -8.10
N LYS A 181 -11.62 -11.45 -8.75
CA LYS A 181 -11.34 -10.92 -10.10
C LYS A 181 -10.11 -10.03 -10.12
N ALA A 182 -9.90 -9.24 -9.06
CA ALA A 182 -8.73 -8.38 -8.91
C ALA A 182 -7.47 -9.19 -8.62
N VAL A 183 -7.57 -10.28 -7.85
CA VAL A 183 -6.47 -11.23 -7.60
C VAL A 183 -6.00 -11.89 -8.90
N ARG A 184 -6.92 -12.38 -9.75
CA ARG A 184 -6.58 -12.93 -11.08
C ARG A 184 -5.93 -11.88 -11.97
N ARG A 185 -6.42 -10.64 -11.94
CA ARG A 185 -5.82 -9.51 -12.67
C ARG A 185 -4.40 -9.22 -12.20
N ALA A 186 -4.16 -9.27 -10.88
CA ALA A 186 -2.82 -9.08 -10.33
C ALA A 186 -1.83 -10.16 -10.81
N ALA A 187 -2.25 -11.42 -10.87
CA ALA A 187 -1.44 -12.49 -11.44
C ALA A 187 -1.11 -12.23 -12.92
N ARG A 188 -2.11 -11.87 -13.72
CA ARG A 188 -1.93 -11.62 -15.16
C ARG A 188 -1.04 -10.42 -15.44
N LEU A 189 -1.28 -9.28 -14.76
CA LEU A 189 -0.68 -8.01 -15.11
C LEU A 189 0.45 -7.55 -14.17
N GLY A 190 0.55 -8.05 -12.97
CA GLY A 190 1.56 -7.62 -12.00
C GLY A 190 2.84 -8.45 -12.03
N ASN A 191 3.86 -7.92 -11.34
CA ASN A 191 5.02 -8.69 -10.91
C ASN A 191 4.75 -9.32 -9.53
N SER A 192 3.90 -8.70 -8.73
CA SER A 192 3.47 -9.24 -7.43
C SER A 192 2.06 -8.74 -7.05
N LEU A 193 1.46 -9.44 -6.10
CA LEU A 193 0.20 -9.10 -5.45
C LEU A 193 0.49 -8.30 -4.18
N MET A 194 -0.22 -7.18 -3.99
CA MET A 194 -0.37 -6.55 -2.67
C MET A 194 -1.68 -7.04 -2.04
N MET A 195 -1.56 -7.83 -0.99
CA MET A 195 -2.73 -8.42 -0.34
C MET A 195 -3.59 -7.38 0.38
N ASN A 196 -4.89 -7.65 0.43
CA ASN A 196 -5.85 -6.77 1.09
C ASN A 196 -5.57 -6.69 2.60
N PRO A 197 -5.36 -5.48 3.15
CA PRO A 197 -5.06 -5.29 4.57
C PRO A 197 -6.22 -5.61 5.52
N HIS A 198 -7.44 -5.59 5.01
CA HIS A 198 -8.67 -5.68 5.81
C HIS A 198 -9.36 -7.04 5.75
N ALA A 199 -8.87 -7.95 4.90
CA ALA A 199 -9.36 -9.31 4.83
C ALA A 199 -8.83 -10.16 5.99
N SER A 200 -9.64 -11.12 6.42
CA SER A 200 -9.19 -12.14 7.37
C SER A 200 -8.09 -13.03 6.78
N ILE A 201 -7.29 -13.65 7.62
CA ILE A 201 -6.23 -14.57 7.17
C ILE A 201 -6.84 -15.70 6.32
N ALA A 202 -7.98 -16.24 6.70
CA ALA A 202 -8.67 -17.31 5.95
C ALA A 202 -9.05 -16.86 4.53
N THR A 203 -9.56 -15.64 4.39
CA THR A 203 -9.84 -15.06 3.06
C THR A 203 -8.57 -14.88 2.24
N LEU A 204 -7.49 -14.41 2.87
CA LEU A 204 -6.20 -14.23 2.18
C LEU A 204 -5.59 -15.56 1.73
N GLU A 205 -5.70 -16.63 2.53
CA GLU A 205 -5.27 -17.98 2.14
C GLU A 205 -6.03 -18.46 0.90
N ARG A 206 -7.34 -18.36 0.89
CA ARG A 206 -8.17 -18.70 -0.25
C ARG A 206 -7.81 -17.87 -1.50
N GLN A 207 -7.60 -16.56 -1.32
CA GLN A 207 -7.18 -15.68 -2.41
C GLN A 207 -5.78 -16.01 -2.93
N LEU A 208 -4.89 -16.48 -2.06
CA LEU A 208 -3.55 -16.91 -2.46
C LEU A 208 -3.60 -18.16 -3.35
N GLU A 209 -4.52 -19.10 -3.10
CA GLU A 209 -4.73 -20.23 -4.02
C GLU A 209 -5.23 -19.76 -5.39
N ILE A 210 -6.20 -18.82 -5.43
CA ILE A 210 -6.66 -18.20 -6.67
C ILE A 210 -5.51 -17.52 -7.42
N TYR A 211 -4.62 -16.85 -6.69
CA TYR A 211 -3.45 -16.19 -7.26
C TYR A 211 -2.47 -17.19 -7.87
N ARG A 212 -2.17 -18.28 -7.15
CA ARG A 212 -1.30 -19.37 -7.64
C ARG A 212 -1.84 -20.02 -8.90
N ASP A 213 -3.13 -20.32 -8.93
CA ASP A 213 -3.75 -20.93 -10.11
C ASP A 213 -3.76 -19.98 -11.31
N ALA A 214 -4.01 -18.69 -11.07
CA ALA A 214 -3.93 -17.68 -12.12
C ALA A 214 -2.49 -17.51 -12.64
N LEU A 215 -1.47 -17.54 -11.78
CA LEU A 215 -0.06 -17.52 -12.23
C LEU A 215 0.29 -18.72 -13.10
N LYS A 216 -0.19 -19.95 -12.74
CA LYS A 216 0.00 -21.15 -13.58
C LYS A 216 -0.63 -20.99 -14.97
N GLN A 217 -1.85 -20.42 -15.03
CA GLN A 217 -2.54 -20.14 -16.31
C GLN A 217 -1.77 -19.16 -17.18
N GLU A 218 -1.09 -18.19 -16.57
CA GLU A 218 -0.27 -17.18 -17.25
C GLU A 218 1.19 -17.64 -17.47
N ALA A 219 1.54 -18.88 -17.13
CA ALA A 219 2.91 -19.41 -17.17
C ALA A 219 3.94 -18.53 -16.43
N LYS A 220 3.55 -17.93 -15.31
CA LYS A 220 4.38 -17.06 -14.49
C LYS A 220 4.86 -17.77 -13.23
N PRO A 221 6.10 -17.52 -12.77
CA PRO A 221 6.58 -18.01 -11.49
C PRO A 221 5.85 -17.31 -10.34
N PHE A 222 5.85 -17.94 -9.17
CA PHE A 222 5.44 -17.29 -7.94
C PHE A 222 6.45 -16.18 -7.59
N PRO A 223 5.99 -14.97 -7.19
CA PRO A 223 6.89 -13.85 -6.94
C PRO A 223 7.81 -14.09 -5.75
N GLU A 224 9.04 -13.60 -5.84
CA GLU A 224 10.00 -13.64 -4.73
C GLU A 224 9.58 -12.78 -3.55
N GLU A 225 8.92 -11.65 -3.84
CA GLU A 225 8.35 -10.75 -2.83
C GLU A 225 6.83 -10.73 -2.96
N LEU A 226 6.17 -11.06 -1.87
CA LEU A 226 4.72 -10.99 -1.72
C LEU A 226 4.40 -10.08 -0.55
N SER A 227 3.72 -8.97 -0.83
CA SER A 227 3.51 -7.94 0.18
C SER A 227 2.12 -7.98 0.81
N ILE A 228 2.08 -7.61 2.08
CA ILE A 228 0.85 -7.32 2.79
C ILE A 228 0.98 -5.99 3.55
N ARG A 229 0.00 -5.10 3.38
CA ARG A 229 -0.12 -3.97 4.29
C ARG A 229 -0.90 -4.41 5.52
N LYS A 230 -0.43 -4.07 6.71
CA LYS A 230 -1.13 -4.33 7.97
C LYS A 230 -1.09 -3.11 8.87
N ASP A 231 -2.18 -2.93 9.60
CA ASP A 231 -2.19 -1.99 10.72
C ASP A 231 -1.64 -2.72 11.94
N ILE A 232 -0.66 -2.11 12.60
CA ILE A 232 -0.02 -2.66 13.78
C ILE A 232 -0.30 -1.78 15.00
N TYR A 233 -0.81 -2.40 16.05
CA TYR A 233 -1.01 -1.84 17.37
C TYR A 233 0.03 -2.45 18.31
N ILE A 234 1.16 -1.77 18.48
CA ILE A 234 2.26 -2.24 19.30
C ILE A 234 2.49 -1.30 20.48
N ALA A 235 2.73 -1.88 21.66
CA ALA A 235 3.09 -1.16 22.87
C ALA A 235 4.04 -2.02 23.73
N ASN A 236 4.60 -1.45 24.80
CA ASN A 236 5.47 -2.21 25.70
C ASN A 236 4.75 -3.37 26.39
N THR A 237 3.44 -3.24 26.63
CA THR A 237 2.61 -4.32 27.20
C THR A 237 1.48 -4.71 26.25
N ARG A 238 1.04 -5.97 26.38
CA ARG A 238 -0.07 -6.52 25.62
C ARG A 238 -1.37 -5.76 25.90
N GLU A 239 -1.62 -5.45 27.15
CA GLU A 239 -2.82 -4.76 27.63
C GLU A 239 -2.95 -3.37 27.00
N GLN A 240 -1.86 -2.61 26.93
CA GLN A 240 -1.84 -1.29 26.29
C GLN A 240 -2.14 -1.38 24.81
N ALA A 241 -1.50 -2.31 24.09
CA ALA A 241 -1.73 -2.49 22.65
C ALA A 241 -3.19 -2.87 22.34
N TRP A 242 -3.77 -3.77 23.12
CA TRP A 242 -5.16 -4.18 22.98
C TRP A 242 -6.14 -3.05 23.30
N ALA A 243 -5.90 -2.29 24.37
CA ALA A 243 -6.74 -1.13 24.71
C ALA A 243 -6.75 -0.08 23.59
N GLU A 244 -5.62 0.15 22.91
CA GLU A 244 -5.55 1.03 21.74
C GLU A 244 -6.34 0.47 20.57
N ALA A 245 -6.21 -0.81 20.26
CA ALA A 245 -6.89 -1.47 19.16
C ALA A 245 -8.41 -1.49 19.37
N GLU A 246 -8.88 -1.87 20.56
CA GLU A 246 -10.30 -1.91 20.90
C GLU A 246 -10.96 -0.52 20.82
N ARG A 247 -10.22 0.53 21.11
CA ARG A 247 -10.70 1.92 21.01
C ARG A 247 -10.77 2.42 19.57
N GLU A 248 -9.77 2.12 18.74
CA GLU A 248 -9.64 2.70 17.39
C GLU A 248 -10.36 1.89 16.30
N VAL A 249 -10.28 0.56 16.36
CA VAL A 249 -10.77 -0.31 15.29
C VAL A 249 -12.25 -0.11 14.96
N PRO A 250 -13.18 0.05 15.91
CA PRO A 250 -14.59 0.28 15.57
C PRO A 250 -14.81 1.49 14.66
N SER A 251 -14.19 2.64 14.97
CA SER A 251 -14.29 3.85 14.14
C SER A 251 -13.64 3.66 12.78
N LEU A 252 -12.51 2.95 12.70
CA LEU A 252 -11.85 2.62 11.46
C LEU A 252 -12.75 1.76 10.56
N VAL A 253 -13.35 0.71 11.12
CA VAL A 253 -14.27 -0.19 10.41
C VAL A 253 -15.50 0.58 9.91
N GLN A 254 -16.10 1.43 10.73
CA GLN A 254 -17.23 2.27 10.33
C GLN A 254 -16.85 3.17 9.14
N GLY A 255 -15.67 3.81 9.18
CA GLY A 255 -15.16 4.62 8.08
C GLY A 255 -14.98 3.84 6.78
N LEU A 256 -14.42 2.64 6.86
CA LEU A 256 -14.21 1.76 5.71
C LEU A 256 -15.55 1.25 5.12
N THR A 257 -16.52 0.98 5.96
CA THR A 257 -17.89 0.58 5.54
C THR A 257 -18.58 1.74 4.82
N THR A 258 -18.57 2.92 5.40
CA THR A 258 -19.14 4.13 4.78
C THR A 258 -18.52 4.44 3.42
N GLU A 259 -17.23 4.21 3.26
CA GLU A 259 -16.51 4.38 2.00
C GLU A 259 -16.68 3.20 1.02
N ASN A 260 -17.53 2.23 1.34
CA ASN A 260 -17.83 1.04 0.54
C ASN A 260 -16.62 0.14 0.25
N GLN A 261 -15.58 0.21 1.08
CA GLN A 261 -14.36 -0.58 0.89
C GLN A 261 -14.59 -2.07 1.18
N TYR A 262 -15.48 -2.38 2.12
CA TYR A 262 -15.84 -3.77 2.45
C TYR A 262 -16.74 -4.45 1.41
N ALA A 263 -17.37 -3.70 0.49
CA ALA A 263 -18.29 -4.28 -0.50
C ALA A 263 -17.62 -5.29 -1.45
N GLU A 264 -16.31 -5.20 -1.63
CA GLU A 264 -15.54 -6.13 -2.48
C GLU A 264 -14.98 -7.35 -1.71
N LEU A 265 -15.16 -7.38 -0.38
CA LEU A 265 -14.79 -8.53 0.45
C LEU A 265 -15.89 -9.62 0.39
N PRO A 266 -15.52 -10.89 0.61
CA PRO A 266 -16.50 -11.96 0.85
C PRO A 266 -17.44 -11.64 2.01
N ASP A 267 -18.64 -12.17 1.97
CA ASP A 267 -19.67 -11.92 3.02
C ASP A 267 -19.17 -12.30 4.42
N SER A 268 -18.38 -13.36 4.54
CA SER A 268 -17.72 -13.75 5.80
C SER A 268 -16.84 -12.67 6.42
N ASP A 269 -16.28 -11.79 5.60
CA ASP A 269 -15.45 -10.67 6.06
C ASP A 269 -16.26 -9.38 6.26
N ARG A 270 -17.42 -9.22 5.58
CA ARG A 270 -18.30 -8.05 5.73
C ARG A 270 -19.08 -8.10 7.05
N THR A 271 -19.58 -9.26 7.42
CA THR A 271 -20.38 -9.46 8.64
C THR A 271 -19.54 -9.49 9.92
N GLY A 272 -18.24 -9.58 9.81
CA GLY A 272 -17.32 -9.65 10.95
C GLY A 272 -17.32 -8.43 11.88
N ALA A 273 -17.87 -7.28 11.42
CA ALA A 273 -18.01 -6.09 12.28
C ALA A 273 -19.13 -6.24 13.33
N GLU A 274 -20.07 -7.17 13.12
CA GLU A 274 -21.15 -7.52 14.06
C GLU A 274 -20.72 -8.65 15.02
N GLN A 275 -19.56 -9.27 14.79
CA GLN A 275 -18.98 -10.30 15.64
C GLN A 275 -18.28 -9.68 16.86
N GLU A 276 -17.92 -10.53 17.83
CA GLU A 276 -17.11 -10.10 18.98
C GLU A 276 -15.84 -9.37 18.49
N LEU A 277 -15.61 -8.18 19.02
CA LEU A 277 -14.55 -7.26 18.57
C LEU A 277 -13.14 -7.88 18.60
N LYS A 278 -12.82 -8.63 19.67
CA LYS A 278 -11.48 -9.23 19.82
C LYS A 278 -11.12 -10.26 18.75
N PRO A 279 -11.98 -11.26 18.44
CA PRO A 279 -11.76 -12.17 17.32
C PRO A 279 -11.64 -11.45 15.97
N PHE A 280 -12.46 -10.42 15.75
CA PHE A 280 -12.36 -9.58 14.54
C PHE A 280 -10.98 -8.91 14.42
N ILE A 281 -10.53 -8.24 15.48
CA ILE A 281 -9.20 -7.60 15.54
C ILE A 281 -8.11 -8.63 15.29
N ARG A 282 -8.12 -9.75 16.01
CA ARG A 282 -7.10 -10.79 15.93
C ARG A 282 -6.93 -11.38 14.54
N SER A 283 -8.01 -11.45 13.76
CA SER A 283 -7.98 -12.02 12.40
C SER A 283 -7.43 -11.06 11.33
N ARG A 284 -7.31 -9.76 11.62
CA ARG A 284 -7.00 -8.72 10.60
C ARG A 284 -5.82 -7.84 10.93
N TYR A 285 -5.58 -7.58 12.21
CA TYR A 285 -4.57 -6.64 12.69
C TYR A 285 -3.43 -7.38 13.38
N ILE A 286 -2.30 -6.73 13.52
CA ILE A 286 -1.19 -7.19 14.37
C ILE A 286 -1.28 -6.39 15.67
N VAL A 287 -1.47 -7.09 16.80
CA VAL A 287 -1.74 -6.42 18.09
C VAL A 287 -1.01 -7.13 19.22
N GLY A 288 -0.25 -6.38 20.00
CA GLY A 288 0.39 -6.90 21.22
C GLY A 288 1.68 -6.18 21.60
N ASN A 289 2.41 -6.81 22.50
CA ASN A 289 3.79 -6.43 22.78
C ASN A 289 4.72 -6.92 21.65
N PRO A 290 6.02 -6.60 21.64
CA PRO A 290 6.92 -7.02 20.58
C PRO A 290 6.93 -8.52 20.32
N ALA A 291 6.92 -9.36 21.34
CA ALA A 291 6.90 -10.82 21.20
C ALA A 291 5.62 -11.32 20.53
N ASP A 292 4.45 -10.78 20.91
CA ASP A 292 3.18 -11.08 20.27
C ASP A 292 3.17 -10.69 18.79
N CYS A 293 3.73 -9.50 18.48
CA CYS A 293 3.80 -9.01 17.10
C CYS A 293 4.73 -9.89 16.24
N LEU A 294 5.88 -10.30 16.77
CA LEU A 294 6.81 -11.23 16.10
C LEU A 294 6.15 -12.56 15.76
N GLU A 295 5.44 -13.14 16.72
CA GLU A 295 4.71 -14.40 16.51
C GLU A 295 3.67 -14.25 15.40
N GLN A 296 2.86 -13.19 15.44
CA GLN A 296 1.85 -12.91 14.42
C GLN A 296 2.46 -12.67 13.04
N ILE A 297 3.59 -11.97 12.94
CA ILE A 297 4.31 -11.77 11.67
C ILE A 297 4.78 -13.13 11.11
N LYS A 298 5.38 -13.99 11.95
CA LYS A 298 5.80 -15.33 11.54
C LYS A 298 4.63 -16.19 11.08
N GLN A 299 3.50 -16.16 11.79
CA GLN A 299 2.27 -16.85 11.39
C GLN A 299 1.75 -16.37 10.03
N HIS A 300 1.76 -15.06 9.76
CA HIS A 300 1.40 -14.52 8.45
C HIS A 300 2.37 -14.99 7.36
N GLN A 301 3.68 -15.00 7.65
CA GLN A 301 4.69 -15.50 6.70
C GLN A 301 4.45 -16.97 6.36
N GLU A 302 4.25 -17.81 7.34
CA GLU A 302 4.04 -19.25 7.16
C GLU A 302 2.76 -19.54 6.37
N ARG A 303 1.65 -18.92 6.75
CA ARG A 303 0.32 -19.17 6.17
C ARG A 303 0.15 -18.54 4.79
N LEU A 304 0.65 -17.31 4.60
CA LEU A 304 0.43 -16.52 3.40
C LEU A 304 1.66 -16.44 2.47
N ARG A 305 2.80 -16.98 2.90
CA ARG A 305 4.09 -16.82 2.20
C ARG A 305 4.48 -15.35 1.94
N THR A 306 3.90 -14.44 2.72
CA THR A 306 4.27 -13.03 2.65
C THR A 306 5.61 -12.81 3.31
N ASN A 307 6.45 -12.02 2.68
CA ASN A 307 7.78 -11.68 3.19
C ASN A 307 8.06 -10.17 3.19
N HIS A 308 7.08 -9.35 2.78
CA HIS A 308 7.18 -7.91 2.81
C HIS A 308 5.95 -7.30 3.52
N PHE A 309 6.15 -6.88 4.76
CA PHE A 309 5.11 -6.26 5.58
C PHE A 309 5.19 -4.75 5.47
N ILE A 310 4.11 -4.11 5.07
CA ILE A 310 3.99 -2.65 5.00
C ILE A 310 3.12 -2.20 6.19
N PHE A 311 3.74 -1.69 7.24
CA PHE A 311 2.99 -1.31 8.42
C PHE A 311 2.45 0.12 8.36
N ARG A 312 1.13 0.26 8.62
CA ARG A 312 0.58 1.47 9.18
C ARG A 312 0.61 1.33 10.70
N ILE A 313 1.50 2.06 11.34
CA ILE A 313 1.59 2.04 12.80
C ILE A 313 0.40 2.84 13.35
N ALA A 314 -0.41 2.21 14.15
CA ALA A 314 -1.51 2.86 14.83
C ALA A 314 -0.96 3.71 16.01
N CYS A 315 -1.38 4.97 16.02
CA CYS A 315 -1.04 5.91 17.10
C CYS A 315 -2.27 6.76 17.42
N PRO A 316 -3.17 6.26 18.27
CA PRO A 316 -4.37 6.97 18.65
C PRO A 316 -4.04 8.34 19.25
N GLY A 317 -4.72 9.40 18.75
CA GLY A 317 -4.47 10.77 19.18
C GLY A 317 -3.37 11.51 18.41
N GLY A 318 -2.68 10.84 17.44
CA GLY A 318 -1.76 11.49 16.51
C GLY A 318 -0.48 12.07 17.15
N ASN A 319 -0.13 11.68 18.38
CA ASN A 319 1.02 12.22 19.10
C ASN A 319 2.33 11.82 18.40
N ARG A 320 3.11 12.83 17.97
CA ARG A 320 4.39 12.63 17.27
C ARG A 320 5.41 11.85 18.11
N GLU A 321 5.51 12.14 19.41
CA GLU A 321 6.45 11.45 20.30
C GLU A 321 6.08 9.98 20.48
N ALA A 322 4.80 9.68 20.70
CA ALA A 322 4.31 8.30 20.79
C ALA A 322 4.56 7.51 19.48
N MET A 323 4.32 8.12 18.32
CA MET A 323 4.60 7.49 17.02
C MET A 323 6.10 7.21 16.87
N MET A 324 6.96 8.17 17.23
CA MET A 324 8.40 8.01 17.21
C MET A 324 8.86 6.87 18.13
N GLY A 325 8.28 6.77 19.33
CA GLY A 325 8.52 5.67 20.26
C GLY A 325 8.15 4.31 19.67
N LYS A 326 7.01 4.21 18.98
CA LYS A 326 6.58 2.96 18.32
C LYS A 326 7.48 2.58 17.14
N ILE A 327 7.94 3.53 16.32
CA ILE A 327 8.91 3.27 15.25
C ILE A 327 10.19 2.66 15.83
N LYS A 328 10.74 3.27 16.91
CA LYS A 328 11.92 2.75 17.60
C LYS A 328 11.68 1.37 18.22
N LEU A 329 10.51 1.15 18.82
CA LEU A 329 10.15 -0.14 19.40
C LEU A 329 10.12 -1.25 18.33
N ILE A 330 9.54 -0.98 17.16
CA ILE A 330 9.51 -1.93 16.05
C ILE A 330 10.93 -2.20 15.53
N GLY A 331 11.76 -1.17 15.36
CA GLY A 331 13.14 -1.33 14.91
C GLY A 331 13.92 -2.27 15.81
N ARG A 332 13.98 -1.94 17.09
CA ARG A 332 14.80 -2.68 18.07
C ARG A 332 14.30 -4.08 18.38
N GLU A 333 13.00 -4.22 18.62
CA GLU A 333 12.43 -5.43 19.19
C GLU A 333 11.80 -6.37 18.14
N VAL A 334 11.50 -5.86 16.92
CA VAL A 334 10.87 -6.67 15.88
C VAL A 334 11.82 -6.87 14.69
N ILE A 335 12.34 -5.79 14.11
CA ILE A 335 13.20 -5.88 12.90
C ILE A 335 14.50 -6.61 13.25
N GLY A 336 15.15 -6.25 14.34
CA GLY A 336 16.41 -6.86 14.77
C GLY A 336 16.35 -8.39 14.93
N GLN A 337 15.16 -8.97 15.15
CA GLN A 337 14.97 -10.42 15.24
C GLN A 337 14.94 -11.15 13.90
N PHE A 338 14.88 -10.44 12.78
CA PHE A 338 14.88 -11.00 11.42
C PHE A 338 16.22 -10.80 10.70
N GLU A 339 17.14 -10.03 11.28
CA GLU A 339 18.48 -9.78 10.75
C GLU A 339 19.53 -10.77 11.29
N SER A 340 19.17 -11.56 12.30
CA SER A 340 20.03 -12.59 12.95
C SER A 340 19.89 -13.98 12.21
#